data_f9cfdc867604946fee88c5deae684932
#
_entry.id   f9cfdc867604946fee88c5deae684932
#
_cell.length_a   1.000
_cell.length_b   1.000
_cell.length_c   1.000
_cell.angle_alpha   90.00
_cell.angle_beta   90.00
_cell.angle_gamma   90.00
#
_symmetry.space_group_name_H-M   'P 1'
#
loop_
_entity.id
_entity.type
_entity.pdbx_description
1 polymer ?
#
loop_
_entity_poly.entity_id
_entity_poly.type
_entity_poly.pdbx_seq_one_letter_code
_entity_poly.pdbx_strand_id
1 'polypeptide(L)'
;MTYPLNPELMYMMPTHFGPMSGPRQGPGGKKFAFEQDQRKCMAVSVSFLTNAAQLQELLPPGFELMGEPVVTVFETYMKEIDWLAGRGYNVLGVNFPVVYQGQKDRAVGPFLTVLWENLTDPILTGREQLGFSKIYCDLPEPVVYNGETHCTASWMGFRFLDIKLTHMKEVAAVDYPPSSSLPTDGTLSGTIHYKYMPRTGEWGKKDAAYAVLSPASEKPNPPQSLMQGEGTVEFHRARWEDLPTQYMVINAFSDLEIKEYRGASIQHSVGGGDLSNQRILS
;
A
#
# COMPACT_ATOMS: atom_id res chain seq x y z
N MET A 1 -30.10 6.04 -20.49
CA MET A 1 -29.33 7.28 -20.60
C MET A 1 -28.06 6.98 -21.35
N THR A 2 -27.81 7.60 -22.47
CA THR A 2 -26.53 7.50 -23.17
C THR A 2 -25.66 8.66 -22.73
N TYR A 3 -24.82 8.39 -21.76
CA TYR A 3 -23.77 9.33 -21.39
C TYR A 3 -22.55 9.02 -22.27
N PRO A 4 -22.14 9.92 -23.19
CA PRO A 4 -20.98 9.68 -24.03
C PRO A 4 -19.71 9.71 -23.14
N LEU A 5 -19.02 8.59 -23.07
CA LEU A 5 -17.76 8.51 -22.34
C LEU A 5 -16.66 9.19 -23.15
N ASN A 6 -15.99 10.15 -22.58
CA ASN A 6 -14.82 10.77 -23.15
C ASN A 6 -13.57 9.98 -22.72
N PRO A 7 -12.77 9.42 -23.67
CA PRO A 7 -11.60 8.60 -23.33
C PRO A 7 -10.47 9.37 -22.62
N GLU A 8 -10.52 10.70 -22.64
CA GLU A 8 -9.56 11.56 -21.93
C GLU A 8 -9.90 11.77 -20.46
N LEU A 9 -11.09 11.33 -20.02
CA LEU A 9 -11.57 11.52 -18.65
C LEU A 9 -11.73 10.19 -17.93
N MET A 10 -11.62 10.24 -16.60
CA MET A 10 -11.79 9.07 -15.75
C MET A 10 -13.25 8.91 -15.34
N TYR A 11 -13.71 7.65 -15.32
CA TYR A 11 -15.06 7.30 -14.91
C TYR A 11 -15.02 6.18 -13.88
N MET A 12 -15.92 6.28 -12.91
CA MET A 12 -16.22 5.25 -11.92
C MET A 12 -17.73 5.20 -11.71
N MET A 13 -18.22 4.15 -11.14
CA MET A 13 -19.62 4.10 -10.70
C MET A 13 -19.88 5.16 -9.61
N PRO A 14 -21.00 5.88 -9.68
CA PRO A 14 -22.07 5.81 -10.69
C PRO A 14 -21.76 6.69 -11.92
N THR A 15 -21.48 6.09 -13.07
CA THR A 15 -21.03 6.78 -14.31
C THR A 15 -22.05 7.76 -14.88
N HIS A 16 -23.33 7.59 -14.58
CA HIS A 16 -24.43 8.42 -15.11
C HIS A 16 -24.47 9.85 -14.55
N PHE A 17 -23.63 10.17 -13.57
CA PHE A 17 -23.42 11.54 -13.06
C PHE A 17 -22.24 12.27 -13.69
N GLY A 18 -21.53 11.63 -14.61
CA GLY A 18 -20.38 12.21 -15.31
C GLY A 18 -19.04 11.68 -14.84
N PRO A 19 -17.94 12.33 -15.26
CA PRO A 19 -16.62 11.99 -14.82
C PRO A 19 -16.48 12.10 -13.31
N MET A 20 -15.95 11.04 -12.66
CA MET A 20 -15.64 11.06 -11.25
C MET A 20 -14.30 11.70 -11.00
N SER A 21 -14.23 12.56 -10.00
CA SER A 21 -12.95 13.02 -9.47
C SER A 21 -12.20 11.84 -8.85
N GLY A 22 -10.90 11.80 -9.06
CA GLY A 22 -10.03 10.76 -8.53
C GLY A 22 -8.62 11.32 -8.34
N PRO A 23 -7.62 10.49 -8.04
CA PRO A 23 -6.27 10.97 -7.75
C PRO A 23 -5.64 11.85 -8.83
N ARG A 24 -6.17 11.85 -10.04
CA ARG A 24 -5.64 12.58 -11.21
C ARG A 24 -6.58 13.59 -11.82
N GLN A 25 -7.76 13.81 -11.23
CA GLN A 25 -8.80 14.63 -11.86
C GLN A 25 -9.63 15.37 -10.81
N GLY A 26 -9.80 16.67 -11.00
CA GLY A 26 -10.61 17.56 -10.20
C GLY A 26 -11.88 18.02 -10.91
N PRO A 27 -12.52 19.12 -10.44
CA PRO A 27 -13.74 19.66 -11.04
C PRO A 27 -13.60 19.90 -12.54
N GLY A 28 -14.63 19.50 -13.31
CA GLY A 28 -14.64 19.66 -14.76
C GLY A 28 -13.64 18.78 -15.52
N GLY A 29 -13.09 17.74 -14.89
CA GLY A 29 -12.09 16.86 -15.52
C GLY A 29 -10.67 17.42 -15.53
N LYS A 30 -10.40 18.51 -14.78
CA LYS A 30 -9.06 19.05 -14.62
C LYS A 30 -8.13 18.00 -13.99
N LYS A 31 -7.06 17.63 -14.68
CA LYS A 31 -6.04 16.73 -14.14
C LYS A 31 -5.20 17.46 -13.09
N PHE A 32 -4.91 16.78 -11.99
CA PHE A 32 -3.90 17.23 -11.02
C PHE A 32 -2.50 16.97 -11.58
N ALA A 33 -1.51 17.67 -11.04
CA ALA A 33 -0.12 17.40 -11.37
C ALA A 33 0.27 15.97 -10.93
N PHE A 34 1.15 15.34 -11.70
CA PHE A 34 1.69 14.01 -11.32
C PHE A 34 2.46 14.08 -10.00
N GLU A 35 3.31 15.09 -9.85
CA GLU A 35 4.03 15.37 -8.62
C GLU A 35 3.16 16.27 -7.73
N GLN A 36 2.81 15.79 -6.55
CA GLN A 36 1.99 16.51 -5.56
C GLN A 36 2.91 17.11 -4.50
N ASP A 37 3.29 18.36 -4.70
CA ASP A 37 4.30 19.04 -3.87
C ASP A 37 3.85 19.34 -2.43
N GLN A 38 2.54 19.31 -2.17
CA GLN A 38 1.97 19.70 -0.87
C GLN A 38 1.62 18.52 0.05
N ARG A 39 1.49 17.32 -0.51
CA ARG A 39 1.09 16.14 0.28
C ARG A 39 2.12 15.84 1.35
N LYS A 40 1.70 15.89 2.61
CA LYS A 40 2.53 15.51 3.76
C LYS A 40 2.27 14.08 4.14
N CYS A 41 3.33 13.34 4.38
CA CYS A 41 3.27 11.94 4.79
C CYS A 41 4.15 11.71 6.02
N MET A 42 3.61 10.99 6.99
CA MET A 42 4.39 10.32 8.02
C MET A 42 4.20 8.82 7.82
N ALA A 43 5.28 8.09 7.62
CA ALA A 43 5.26 6.64 7.50
C ALA A 43 5.95 6.01 8.71
N VAL A 44 5.29 5.03 9.31
CA VAL A 44 5.79 4.19 10.40
C VAL A 44 5.94 2.79 9.84
N SER A 45 7.04 2.10 10.09
CA SER A 45 7.23 0.72 9.63
C SER A 45 7.97 -0.14 10.64
N VAL A 46 7.63 -1.43 10.65
CA VAL A 46 8.37 -2.49 11.34
C VAL A 46 8.59 -3.63 10.37
N SER A 47 9.80 -4.15 10.34
CA SER A 47 10.18 -5.28 9.48
C SER A 47 10.60 -6.48 10.33
N PHE A 48 10.28 -7.68 9.86
CA PHE A 48 10.67 -8.93 10.51
C PHE A 48 10.94 -10.05 9.51
N LEU A 49 11.86 -10.93 9.85
CA LEU A 49 12.16 -12.16 9.13
C LEU A 49 11.13 -13.23 9.49
N THR A 50 10.62 -13.94 8.49
CA THR A 50 9.60 -14.99 8.67
C THR A 50 9.97 -16.28 7.94
N ASN A 51 8.99 -17.17 7.79
CA ASN A 51 9.12 -18.42 7.05
C ASN A 51 8.79 -18.21 5.56
N ALA A 52 9.73 -18.55 4.67
CA ALA A 52 9.56 -18.37 3.23
C ALA A 52 8.38 -19.17 2.67
N ALA A 53 8.12 -20.39 3.17
CA ALA A 53 7.01 -21.22 2.70
C ALA A 53 5.65 -20.57 3.00
N GLN A 54 5.50 -19.95 4.18
CA GLN A 54 4.27 -19.25 4.54
C GLN A 54 4.02 -18.03 3.63
N LEU A 55 5.07 -17.28 3.26
CA LEU A 55 4.92 -16.16 2.33
C LEU A 55 4.60 -16.61 0.90
N GLN A 56 5.21 -17.73 0.46
CA GLN A 56 4.96 -18.27 -0.88
C GLN A 56 3.48 -18.66 -1.09
N GLU A 57 2.80 -19.11 -0.03
CA GLU A 57 1.36 -19.42 -0.08
C GLU A 57 0.46 -18.19 -0.28
N LEU A 58 0.96 -16.98 0.01
CA LEU A 58 0.24 -15.72 -0.19
C LEU A 58 0.40 -15.15 -1.61
N LEU A 59 1.27 -15.74 -2.43
CA LEU A 59 1.61 -15.18 -3.74
C LEU A 59 0.67 -15.66 -4.85
N PRO A 60 0.18 -14.75 -5.70
CA PRO A 60 -0.52 -15.10 -6.92
C PRO A 60 0.39 -15.82 -7.93
N PRO A 61 -0.18 -16.46 -8.97
CA PRO A 61 0.62 -17.06 -10.04
C PRO A 61 1.58 -16.06 -10.71
N GLY A 62 2.79 -16.51 -11.02
CA GLY A 62 3.85 -15.71 -11.65
C GLY A 62 4.72 -14.91 -10.68
N PHE A 63 4.46 -15.04 -9.37
CA PHE A 63 5.27 -14.41 -8.35
C PHE A 63 6.12 -15.44 -7.59
N GLU A 64 7.34 -15.05 -7.27
CA GLU A 64 8.25 -15.80 -6.41
C GLU A 64 8.90 -14.86 -5.40
N LEU A 65 9.27 -15.37 -4.24
CA LEU A 65 10.02 -14.60 -3.26
C LEU A 65 11.39 -14.20 -3.80
N MET A 66 11.86 -13.02 -3.42
CA MET A 66 13.17 -12.52 -3.78
C MET A 66 14.00 -12.21 -2.52
N GLY A 67 15.16 -12.86 -2.40
CA GLY A 67 16.04 -12.64 -1.26
C GLY A 67 15.53 -13.24 0.05
N GLU A 68 15.83 -12.56 1.17
CA GLU A 68 15.35 -12.97 2.49
C GLU A 68 13.84 -12.76 2.62
N PRO A 69 13.10 -13.67 3.29
CA PRO A 69 11.66 -13.53 3.51
C PRO A 69 11.37 -12.50 4.62
N VAL A 70 11.63 -11.24 4.32
CA VAL A 70 11.40 -10.11 5.25
C VAL A 70 10.07 -9.45 4.95
N VAL A 71 9.17 -9.47 5.93
CA VAL A 71 7.88 -8.77 5.87
C VAL A 71 8.05 -7.37 6.44
N THR A 72 7.48 -6.39 5.77
CA THR A 72 7.34 -5.03 6.29
C THR A 72 5.87 -4.71 6.47
N VAL A 73 5.49 -4.39 7.70
CA VAL A 73 4.19 -3.82 8.06
C VAL A 73 4.38 -2.34 8.24
N PHE A 74 3.56 -1.53 7.58
CA PHE A 74 3.70 -0.08 7.63
C PHE A 74 2.36 0.62 7.76
N GLU A 75 2.34 1.74 8.47
CA GLU A 75 1.24 2.70 8.43
C GLU A 75 1.72 4.03 7.85
N THR A 76 0.89 4.66 7.04
CA THR A 76 1.17 5.98 6.45
C THR A 76 0.01 6.91 6.72
N TYR A 77 0.31 8.06 7.28
CA TYR A 77 -0.60 9.13 7.64
C TYR A 77 -0.41 10.26 6.66
N MET A 78 -1.39 10.44 5.76
CA MET A 78 -1.30 11.42 4.68
C MET A 78 -2.22 12.60 4.94
N LYS A 79 -1.72 13.82 4.66
CA LYS A 79 -2.43 15.09 4.83
C LYS A 79 -2.20 15.97 3.61
N GLU A 80 -3.07 16.98 3.44
CA GLU A 80 -2.96 17.98 2.35
C GLU A 80 -2.97 17.33 0.95
N ILE A 81 -3.93 16.43 0.72
CA ILE A 81 -4.10 15.72 -0.55
C ILE A 81 -4.98 16.55 -1.49
N ASP A 82 -4.47 16.91 -2.68
CA ASP A 82 -5.14 17.81 -3.63
C ASP A 82 -6.51 17.30 -4.07
N TRP A 83 -6.60 16.04 -4.50
CA TRP A 83 -7.86 15.46 -4.98
C TRP A 83 -8.91 15.24 -3.88
N LEU A 84 -8.51 15.36 -2.62
CA LEU A 84 -9.40 15.38 -1.44
C LEU A 84 -9.62 16.80 -0.91
N ALA A 85 -9.31 17.82 -1.69
CA ALA A 85 -9.43 19.22 -1.32
C ALA A 85 -8.71 19.53 0.02
N GLY A 86 -7.49 19.08 0.15
CA GLY A 86 -6.62 19.29 1.32
C GLY A 86 -6.85 18.34 2.50
N ARG A 87 -7.80 17.39 2.41
CA ARG A 87 -8.01 16.38 3.43
C ARG A 87 -6.96 15.27 3.35
N GLY A 88 -6.93 14.41 4.36
CA GLY A 88 -6.03 13.27 4.41
C GLY A 88 -6.76 11.95 4.67
N TYR A 89 -6.01 10.86 4.63
CA TYR A 89 -6.42 9.55 5.10
C TYR A 89 -5.20 8.74 5.52
N ASN A 90 -5.45 7.67 6.28
CA ASN A 90 -4.42 6.80 6.80
C ASN A 90 -4.46 5.45 6.08
N VAL A 91 -3.31 4.83 5.96
CA VAL A 91 -3.10 3.58 5.23
C VAL A 91 -2.29 2.63 6.09
N LEU A 92 -2.71 1.38 6.20
CA LEU A 92 -1.93 0.25 6.72
C LEU A 92 -1.66 -0.71 5.57
N GLY A 93 -0.43 -1.16 5.42
CA GLY A 93 -0.05 -2.12 4.38
C GLY A 93 0.93 -3.16 4.86
N VAL A 94 0.96 -4.29 4.15
CA VAL A 94 1.91 -5.38 4.36
C VAL A 94 2.54 -5.73 3.03
N ASN A 95 3.86 -5.72 2.99
CA ASN A 95 4.61 -6.09 1.80
C ASN A 95 5.84 -6.94 2.12
N PHE A 96 6.36 -7.61 1.11
CA PHE A 96 7.62 -8.36 1.14
C PHE A 96 8.22 -8.47 -0.27
N PRO A 97 9.55 -8.69 -0.40
CA PRO A 97 10.24 -8.63 -1.68
C PRO A 97 9.90 -9.83 -2.57
N VAL A 98 9.61 -9.55 -3.83
CA VAL A 98 9.30 -10.57 -4.85
C VAL A 98 9.93 -10.26 -6.18
N VAL A 99 10.00 -11.31 -7.04
CA VAL A 99 10.12 -11.20 -8.47
C VAL A 99 8.82 -11.65 -9.12
N TYR A 100 8.33 -10.87 -10.06
CA TYR A 100 7.27 -11.28 -10.99
C TYR A 100 7.89 -11.73 -12.30
N GLN A 101 7.47 -12.91 -12.76
CA GLN A 101 7.92 -13.50 -14.03
C GLN A 101 6.69 -13.75 -14.90
N GLY A 102 6.37 -12.79 -15.75
CA GLY A 102 5.30 -12.88 -16.74
C GLY A 102 5.79 -13.45 -18.06
N GLN A 103 4.93 -13.41 -19.08
CA GLN A 103 5.28 -13.86 -20.44
C GLN A 103 6.20 -12.86 -21.16
N LYS A 104 6.05 -11.56 -20.89
CA LYS A 104 6.80 -10.49 -21.54
C LYS A 104 7.59 -9.65 -20.54
N ASP A 105 7.06 -9.50 -19.33
CA ASP A 105 7.63 -8.59 -18.33
C ASP A 105 8.27 -9.38 -17.20
N ARG A 106 9.42 -8.88 -16.75
CA ARG A 106 10.04 -9.26 -15.49
C ARG A 106 10.10 -8.03 -14.61
N ALA A 107 9.60 -8.14 -13.36
CA ALA A 107 9.58 -7.04 -12.42
C ALA A 107 10.05 -7.49 -11.04
N VAL A 108 10.72 -6.59 -10.31
CA VAL A 108 11.22 -6.83 -8.95
C VAL A 108 10.81 -5.70 -8.01
N GLY A 109 10.56 -6.04 -6.76
CA GLY A 109 10.23 -5.08 -5.71
C GLY A 109 9.31 -5.63 -4.64
N PRO A 110 8.80 -4.79 -3.75
CA PRO A 110 7.86 -5.21 -2.74
C PRO A 110 6.51 -5.60 -3.37
N PHE A 111 6.01 -6.78 -3.03
CA PHE A 111 4.64 -7.19 -3.31
C PHE A 111 3.72 -6.66 -2.23
N LEU A 112 2.82 -5.77 -2.60
CA LEU A 112 1.83 -5.20 -1.72
C LEU A 112 0.60 -6.13 -1.67
N THR A 113 0.48 -6.86 -0.58
CA THR A 113 -0.56 -7.89 -0.41
C THR A 113 -1.94 -7.29 -0.23
N VAL A 114 -2.04 -6.31 0.66
CA VAL A 114 -3.28 -5.65 1.07
C VAL A 114 -2.97 -4.24 1.57
N LEU A 115 -3.93 -3.34 1.40
CA LEU A 115 -3.99 -2.04 2.05
C LEU A 115 -5.29 -1.90 2.83
N TRP A 116 -5.20 -1.54 4.11
CA TRP A 116 -6.34 -1.04 4.87
C TRP A 116 -6.31 0.47 4.86
N GLU A 117 -7.46 1.09 4.69
CA GLU A 117 -7.60 2.55 4.68
C GLU A 117 -8.84 2.98 5.46
N ASN A 118 -8.77 4.15 6.07
CA ASN A 118 -9.86 4.70 6.88
C ASN A 118 -10.80 5.64 6.13
N LEU A 119 -10.70 5.69 4.79
CA LEU A 119 -11.57 6.52 3.93
C LEU A 119 -12.02 5.71 2.71
N THR A 120 -13.32 5.75 2.42
CA THR A 120 -13.93 4.98 1.32
C THR A 120 -13.48 5.45 -0.06
N ASP A 121 -13.30 6.75 -0.26
CA ASP A 121 -12.95 7.33 -1.57
C ASP A 121 -11.65 6.75 -2.14
N PRO A 122 -10.51 6.73 -1.43
CA PRO A 122 -9.29 6.10 -1.93
C PRO A 122 -9.38 4.57 -2.01
N ILE A 123 -10.26 3.93 -1.23
CA ILE A 123 -10.51 2.49 -1.35
C ILE A 123 -11.15 2.21 -2.70
N LEU A 124 -12.24 2.89 -3.06
CA LEU A 124 -12.96 2.67 -4.32
C LEU A 124 -12.09 2.99 -5.53
N THR A 125 -11.49 4.20 -5.58
CA THR A 125 -10.60 4.58 -6.69
C THR A 125 -9.40 3.64 -6.80
N GLY A 126 -8.82 3.26 -5.68
CA GLY A 126 -7.68 2.35 -5.62
C GLY A 126 -8.00 0.95 -6.15
N ARG A 127 -9.18 0.42 -5.83
CA ARG A 127 -9.62 -0.90 -6.31
C ARG A 127 -10.03 -0.88 -7.78
N GLU A 128 -10.89 0.05 -8.16
CA GLU A 128 -11.50 0.08 -9.49
C GLU A 128 -10.51 0.56 -10.56
N GLN A 129 -9.81 1.67 -10.31
CA GLN A 129 -8.89 2.26 -11.29
C GLN A 129 -7.48 1.65 -11.18
N LEU A 130 -6.90 1.65 -9.98
CA LEU A 130 -5.49 1.32 -9.77
C LEU A 130 -5.22 -0.17 -9.49
N GLY A 131 -6.25 -0.92 -9.06
CA GLY A 131 -6.16 -2.36 -8.86
C GLY A 131 -5.56 -2.83 -7.55
N PHE A 132 -5.40 -1.95 -6.55
CA PHE A 132 -4.93 -2.34 -5.22
C PHE A 132 -5.95 -3.17 -4.45
N SER A 133 -5.48 -4.12 -3.65
CA SER A 133 -6.31 -4.92 -2.74
C SER A 133 -6.66 -4.12 -1.49
N LYS A 134 -7.49 -3.09 -1.63
CA LYS A 134 -7.86 -2.18 -0.54
C LYS A 134 -9.11 -2.61 0.19
N ILE A 135 -9.11 -2.48 1.52
CA ILE A 135 -10.23 -2.73 2.44
C ILE A 135 -10.29 -1.64 3.50
N TYR A 136 -11.47 -1.50 4.13
CA TYR A 136 -11.68 -0.49 5.18
C TYR A 136 -11.26 -1.00 6.55
N CYS A 137 -10.64 -0.12 7.34
CA CYS A 137 -10.54 -0.25 8.80
C CYS A 137 -10.45 1.13 9.48
N ASP A 138 -10.56 1.15 10.79
CA ASP A 138 -10.29 2.33 11.60
C ASP A 138 -8.77 2.40 11.85
N LEU A 139 -8.15 3.50 11.46
CA LEU A 139 -6.73 3.79 11.62
C LEU A 139 -6.57 5.15 12.30
N PRO A 140 -6.52 5.20 13.63
CA PRO A 140 -6.30 6.45 14.36
C PRO A 140 -4.87 6.98 14.15
N GLU A 141 -4.66 8.26 14.43
CA GLU A 141 -3.31 8.83 14.52
C GLU A 141 -2.51 8.09 15.62
N PRO A 142 -1.18 7.96 15.48
CA PRO A 142 -0.37 7.24 16.45
C PRO A 142 -0.34 7.95 17.80
N VAL A 143 -0.27 7.17 18.86
CA VAL A 143 -0.04 7.70 20.22
C VAL A 143 1.45 7.70 20.49
N VAL A 144 1.99 8.87 20.87
CA VAL A 144 3.38 9.02 21.27
C VAL A 144 3.44 9.37 22.76
N TYR A 145 4.08 8.49 23.55
CA TYR A 145 4.21 8.69 24.98
C TYR A 145 5.52 8.09 25.50
N ASN A 146 6.25 8.82 26.32
CA ASN A 146 7.54 8.40 26.93
C ASN A 146 8.58 7.89 25.91
N GLY A 147 8.61 8.45 24.70
CA GLY A 147 9.55 8.02 23.65
C GLY A 147 9.13 6.74 22.89
N GLU A 148 7.96 6.20 23.20
CA GLU A 148 7.35 5.09 22.45
C GLU A 148 6.28 5.62 21.49
N THR A 149 6.20 5.04 20.30
CA THR A 149 5.13 5.29 19.33
C THR A 149 4.28 4.04 19.19
N HIS A 150 2.98 4.20 19.31
CA HIS A 150 2.01 3.11 19.24
C HIS A 150 0.96 3.40 18.18
N CYS A 151 0.87 2.53 17.18
CA CYS A 151 -0.12 2.55 16.12
C CYS A 151 -1.06 1.35 16.25
N THR A 152 -2.32 1.50 15.87
CA THR A 152 -3.32 0.43 16.00
C THR A 152 -4.27 0.43 14.83
N ALA A 153 -4.78 -0.74 14.47
CA ALA A 153 -5.87 -0.88 13.52
C ALA A 153 -7.03 -1.68 14.12
N SER A 154 -8.26 -1.25 13.82
CA SER A 154 -9.47 -1.92 14.28
C SER A 154 -10.58 -1.90 13.22
N TRP A 155 -11.57 -2.76 13.41
CA TRP A 155 -12.78 -2.75 12.61
C TRP A 155 -13.98 -2.99 13.51
N MET A 156 -14.94 -2.06 13.53
CA MET A 156 -16.14 -2.14 14.37
C MET A 156 -15.83 -2.47 15.85
N GLY A 157 -14.74 -1.91 16.37
CA GLY A 157 -14.32 -2.11 17.76
C GLY A 157 -13.41 -3.32 18.01
N PHE A 158 -13.27 -4.25 17.06
CA PHE A 158 -12.28 -5.32 17.16
C PHE A 158 -10.91 -4.81 16.72
N ARG A 159 -9.98 -4.69 17.66
CA ARG A 159 -8.59 -4.31 17.40
C ARG A 159 -7.81 -5.52 16.90
N PHE A 160 -7.34 -5.45 15.66
CA PHE A 160 -6.66 -6.58 15.03
C PHE A 160 -5.15 -6.37 14.84
N LEU A 161 -4.64 -5.15 15.08
CA LEU A 161 -3.22 -4.86 14.93
C LEU A 161 -2.73 -3.91 16.03
N ASP A 162 -1.53 -4.21 16.51
CA ASP A 162 -0.67 -3.34 17.30
C ASP A 162 0.72 -3.22 16.67
N ILE A 163 1.21 -2.00 16.51
CA ILE A 163 2.59 -1.69 16.16
C ILE A 163 3.18 -0.82 17.27
N LYS A 164 4.32 -1.21 17.82
CA LYS A 164 5.06 -0.42 18.81
C LYS A 164 6.46 -0.15 18.33
N LEU A 165 6.91 1.11 18.47
CA LEU A 165 8.26 1.53 18.15
C LEU A 165 8.91 2.12 19.40
N THR A 166 10.15 1.72 19.64
CA THR A 166 10.93 2.14 20.80
C THR A 166 12.37 2.49 20.40
N HIS A 167 13.09 3.17 21.26
CA HIS A 167 14.50 3.52 21.05
C HIS A 167 14.78 4.24 19.73
N MET A 168 13.80 5.01 19.26
CA MET A 168 13.88 5.73 17.99
C MET A 168 14.95 6.82 18.07
N LYS A 169 15.89 6.81 17.13
CA LYS A 169 16.97 7.78 16.99
C LYS A 169 16.94 8.42 15.61
N GLU A 170 17.17 9.70 15.56
CA GLU A 170 17.28 10.42 14.29
C GLU A 170 18.52 9.94 13.51
N VAL A 171 18.32 9.72 12.22
CA VAL A 171 19.38 9.37 11.27
C VAL A 171 19.82 10.66 10.59
N ALA A 172 21.13 10.92 10.54
CA ALA A 172 21.62 12.08 9.82
C ALA A 172 21.34 11.97 8.31
N ALA A 173 21.01 13.08 7.66
CA ALA A 173 20.64 13.07 6.23
C ALA A 173 21.72 12.45 5.32
N VAL A 174 22.99 12.56 5.71
CA VAL A 174 24.13 11.95 5.00
C VAL A 174 24.12 10.42 5.07
N ASP A 175 23.47 9.86 6.08
CA ASP A 175 23.39 8.40 6.33
C ASP A 175 22.06 7.80 5.86
N TYR A 176 21.23 8.58 5.16
CA TYR A 176 19.98 8.03 4.60
C TYR A 176 20.29 6.91 3.60
N PRO A 177 19.54 5.80 3.65
CA PRO A 177 19.72 4.73 2.69
C PRO A 177 19.71 5.30 1.27
N PRO A 178 20.66 4.92 0.40
CA PRO A 178 20.61 5.35 -0.99
C PRO A 178 19.32 4.86 -1.63
N SER A 179 18.76 5.67 -2.52
CA SER A 179 17.68 5.19 -3.39
C SER A 179 18.15 3.91 -4.07
N SER A 180 17.33 2.86 -4.03
CA SER A 180 17.67 1.60 -4.68
C SER A 180 18.03 1.88 -6.15
N SER A 181 19.19 1.39 -6.60
CA SER A 181 19.56 1.48 -8.01
C SER A 181 18.55 0.72 -8.86
N LEU A 182 18.03 1.37 -9.88
CA LEU A 182 17.14 0.70 -10.83
C LEU A 182 17.91 -0.39 -11.58
N PRO A 183 17.28 -1.54 -11.88
CA PRO A 183 17.90 -2.56 -12.70
C PRO A 183 18.30 -2.02 -14.08
N THR A 184 19.43 -2.46 -14.60
CA THR A 184 19.96 -2.02 -15.91
C THR A 184 19.78 -3.06 -17.01
N ASP A 185 19.23 -4.23 -16.67
CA ASP A 185 19.05 -5.39 -17.56
C ASP A 185 17.65 -5.46 -18.22
N GLY A 186 16.88 -4.37 -18.14
CA GLY A 186 15.50 -4.34 -18.63
C GLY A 186 14.46 -4.86 -17.64
N THR A 187 14.88 -5.36 -16.48
CA THR A 187 13.96 -5.72 -15.39
C THR A 187 13.29 -4.45 -14.85
N LEU A 188 11.98 -4.50 -14.70
CA LEU A 188 11.21 -3.39 -14.13
C LEU A 188 11.35 -3.37 -12.62
N SER A 189 11.28 -2.19 -12.00
CA SER A 189 11.36 -2.04 -10.56
C SER A 189 10.25 -1.13 -10.02
N GLY A 190 9.70 -1.50 -8.87
CA GLY A 190 8.65 -0.73 -8.20
C GLY A 190 7.81 -1.59 -7.27
N THR A 191 6.75 -1.02 -6.74
CA THR A 191 5.77 -1.77 -5.94
C THR A 191 4.86 -2.56 -6.84
N ILE A 192 4.72 -3.86 -6.57
CA ILE A 192 3.91 -4.77 -7.38
C ILE A 192 2.68 -5.19 -6.57
N HIS A 193 1.53 -5.25 -7.22
CA HIS A 193 0.30 -5.77 -6.61
C HIS A 193 -0.52 -6.56 -7.64
N TYR A 194 -1.59 -7.21 -7.19
CA TYR A 194 -2.42 -8.04 -8.05
C TYR A 194 -3.85 -7.53 -8.08
N LYS A 195 -4.30 -7.09 -9.26
CA LYS A 195 -5.69 -6.68 -9.48
C LYS A 195 -6.55 -7.90 -9.73
N TYR A 196 -7.64 -8.02 -8.97
CA TYR A 196 -8.69 -9.01 -9.21
C TYR A 196 -10.06 -8.34 -9.11
N MET A 197 -10.87 -8.48 -10.18
CA MET A 197 -12.25 -8.00 -10.20
C MET A 197 -13.16 -9.16 -10.61
N PRO A 198 -14.04 -9.62 -9.71
CA PRO A 198 -14.97 -10.69 -10.03
C PRO A 198 -16.03 -10.21 -11.03
N ARG A 199 -16.52 -11.13 -11.86
CA ARG A 199 -17.63 -10.86 -12.77
C ARG A 199 -18.95 -10.94 -12.03
N THR A 200 -19.82 -9.96 -12.25
CA THR A 200 -21.17 -9.93 -11.64
C THR A 200 -22.02 -11.10 -12.13
N GLY A 201 -22.61 -11.85 -11.19
CA GLY A 201 -23.53 -12.94 -11.48
C GLY A 201 -22.91 -14.24 -11.97
N GLU A 202 -21.59 -14.30 -12.13
CA GLU A 202 -20.87 -15.50 -12.58
C GLU A 202 -19.79 -15.91 -11.58
N TRP A 203 -20.14 -16.79 -10.63
CA TRP A 203 -19.26 -17.24 -9.56
C TRP A 203 -17.96 -17.87 -10.11
N GLY A 204 -16.82 -17.48 -9.53
CA GLY A 204 -15.51 -17.95 -9.93
C GLY A 204 -14.96 -17.34 -11.23
N LYS A 205 -15.74 -16.54 -11.96
CA LYS A 205 -15.27 -15.79 -13.12
C LYS A 205 -14.81 -14.39 -12.75
N LYS A 206 -14.00 -13.81 -13.61
CA LYS A 206 -13.33 -12.53 -13.39
C LYS A 206 -13.44 -11.65 -14.63
N ASP A 207 -13.55 -10.33 -14.41
CA ASP A 207 -13.42 -9.30 -15.44
C ASP A 207 -11.98 -8.81 -15.55
N ALA A 208 -11.21 -8.86 -14.44
CA ALA A 208 -9.78 -8.56 -14.42
C ALA A 208 -9.05 -9.49 -13.44
N ALA A 209 -7.86 -9.97 -13.83
CA ALA A 209 -6.92 -10.67 -12.96
C ALA A 209 -5.52 -10.60 -13.57
N TYR A 210 -4.70 -9.69 -13.07
CA TYR A 210 -3.34 -9.45 -13.58
C TYR A 210 -2.47 -8.71 -12.57
N ALA A 211 -1.16 -8.86 -12.72
CA ALA A 211 -0.19 -8.08 -11.94
C ALA A 211 -0.11 -6.64 -12.44
N VAL A 212 0.12 -5.71 -11.51
CA VAL A 212 0.27 -4.28 -11.78
C VAL A 212 1.55 -3.80 -11.12
N LEU A 213 2.32 -2.99 -11.83
CA LEU A 213 3.50 -2.30 -11.31
C LEU A 213 3.19 -0.83 -11.09
N SER A 214 3.48 -0.32 -9.91
CA SER A 214 3.69 1.10 -9.63
C SER A 214 5.19 1.36 -9.72
N PRO A 215 5.71 1.95 -10.82
CA PRO A 215 7.14 2.08 -11.06
C PRO A 215 7.85 2.85 -9.94
N ALA A 216 9.07 2.44 -9.62
CA ALA A 216 9.94 3.21 -8.75
C ALA A 216 10.23 4.59 -9.38
N SER A 217 10.32 5.62 -8.55
CA SER A 217 10.65 6.96 -9.02
C SER A 217 12.11 7.02 -9.49
N GLU A 218 12.33 7.59 -10.67
CA GLU A 218 13.67 7.91 -11.16
C GLU A 218 14.29 9.11 -10.44
N LYS A 219 13.45 9.95 -9.84
CA LYS A 219 13.89 11.12 -9.08
C LYS A 219 13.98 10.79 -7.61
N PRO A 220 15.12 11.04 -6.96
CA PRO A 220 15.21 10.92 -5.50
C PRO A 220 14.20 11.85 -4.82
N ASN A 221 13.43 11.32 -3.88
CA ASN A 221 12.64 12.12 -2.96
C ASN A 221 13.03 11.75 -1.54
N PRO A 222 14.18 12.28 -1.05
CA PRO A 222 14.66 11.95 0.29
C PRO A 222 13.66 12.44 1.34
N PRO A 223 13.54 11.70 2.46
CA PRO A 223 12.67 12.13 3.55
C PRO A 223 13.15 13.46 4.14
N GLN A 224 12.23 14.24 4.68
CA GLN A 224 12.56 15.44 5.47
C GLN A 224 13.20 15.07 6.81
N SER A 225 12.75 13.96 7.41
CA SER A 225 13.36 13.36 8.59
C SER A 225 13.18 11.85 8.57
N LEU A 226 14.14 11.15 9.12
CA LEU A 226 14.15 9.71 9.31
C LEU A 226 14.60 9.37 10.71
N MET A 227 13.82 8.57 11.41
CA MET A 227 14.20 7.95 12.68
C MET A 227 14.24 6.42 12.47
N GLN A 228 15.21 5.77 13.09
CA GLN A 228 15.33 4.32 13.12
C GLN A 228 15.47 3.83 14.56
N GLY A 229 14.98 2.62 14.82
CA GLY A 229 15.00 2.03 16.15
C GLY A 229 14.48 0.61 16.14
N GLU A 230 13.92 0.21 17.28
CA GLU A 230 13.33 -1.10 17.48
C GLU A 230 11.81 -1.03 17.31
N GLY A 231 11.19 -2.14 16.92
CA GLY A 231 9.75 -2.20 16.81
C GLY A 231 9.23 -3.62 16.85
N THR A 232 7.97 -3.74 17.25
CA THR A 232 7.22 -4.99 17.26
C THR A 232 5.89 -4.80 16.54
N VAL A 233 5.40 -5.88 15.96
CA VAL A 233 4.08 -5.95 15.34
C VAL A 233 3.33 -7.18 15.86
N GLU A 234 2.05 -7.02 16.16
CA GLU A 234 1.18 -8.11 16.60
C GLU A 234 -0.15 -8.04 15.85
N PHE A 235 -0.44 -9.06 15.06
CA PHE A 235 -1.77 -9.28 14.48
C PHE A 235 -2.59 -10.17 15.42
N HIS A 236 -3.71 -9.66 15.92
CA HIS A 236 -4.59 -10.40 16.81
C HIS A 236 -5.51 -11.31 16.00
N ARG A 237 -5.40 -12.62 16.25
CA ARG A 237 -6.22 -13.62 15.57
C ARG A 237 -7.71 -13.33 15.78
N ALA A 238 -8.47 -13.31 14.67
CA ALA A 238 -9.88 -13.01 14.64
C ALA A 238 -10.72 -14.26 14.39
N ARG A 239 -11.88 -14.37 15.04
CA ARG A 239 -12.95 -15.29 14.65
C ARG A 239 -13.79 -14.65 13.56
N TRP A 240 -14.62 -15.43 12.90
CA TRP A 240 -15.54 -14.91 11.91
C TRP A 240 -16.49 -13.82 12.49
N GLU A 241 -16.97 -14.02 13.72
CA GLU A 241 -17.86 -13.07 14.43
C GLU A 241 -17.19 -11.74 14.75
N ASP A 242 -15.86 -11.74 14.94
CA ASP A 242 -15.08 -10.55 15.26
C ASP A 242 -14.80 -9.71 13.99
N LEU A 243 -14.57 -10.39 12.85
CA LEU A 243 -14.11 -9.74 11.60
C LEU A 243 -14.58 -10.50 10.35
N PRO A 244 -15.89 -10.57 10.08
CA PRO A 244 -16.49 -11.53 9.15
C PRO A 244 -15.96 -11.46 7.71
N THR A 245 -15.55 -10.31 7.22
CA THR A 245 -15.08 -10.14 5.83
C THR A 245 -13.56 -10.13 5.68
N GLN A 246 -12.80 -10.10 6.78
CA GLN A 246 -11.36 -9.88 6.76
C GLN A 246 -10.59 -10.87 7.66
N TYR A 247 -11.26 -11.69 8.46
CA TYR A 247 -10.59 -12.60 9.41
C TYR A 247 -9.56 -13.51 8.75
N MET A 248 -9.80 -13.94 7.52
CA MET A 248 -8.84 -14.76 6.75
C MET A 248 -7.54 -14.01 6.48
N VAL A 249 -7.62 -12.72 6.18
CA VAL A 249 -6.45 -11.88 5.90
C VAL A 249 -5.65 -11.67 7.17
N ILE A 250 -6.32 -11.29 8.27
CA ILE A 250 -5.67 -11.08 9.56
C ILE A 250 -5.03 -12.37 10.10
N ASN A 251 -5.73 -13.49 10.00
CA ASN A 251 -5.22 -14.76 10.48
C ASN A 251 -4.01 -15.24 9.68
N ALA A 252 -3.98 -15.00 8.36
CA ALA A 252 -2.82 -15.32 7.55
C ALA A 252 -1.54 -14.56 8.02
N PHE A 253 -1.69 -13.30 8.45
CA PHE A 253 -0.55 -12.56 9.01
C PHE A 253 -0.27 -12.90 10.47
N SER A 254 -1.30 -13.17 11.28
CA SER A 254 -1.14 -13.64 12.66
C SER A 254 -0.42 -15.00 12.76
N ASP A 255 -0.57 -15.84 11.74
CA ASP A 255 0.05 -17.17 11.69
C ASP A 255 1.50 -17.15 11.17
N LEU A 256 2.01 -15.98 10.69
CA LEU A 256 3.40 -15.86 10.26
C LEU A 256 4.35 -16.01 11.47
N GLU A 257 5.33 -16.88 11.32
CA GLU A 257 6.40 -17.03 12.31
C GLU A 257 7.28 -15.78 12.33
N ILE A 258 7.39 -15.09 13.44
CA ILE A 258 8.34 -13.99 13.62
C ILE A 258 9.65 -14.57 14.14
N LYS A 259 10.65 -14.72 13.27
CA LYS A 259 11.97 -15.26 13.63
C LYS A 259 12.89 -14.21 14.23
N GLU A 260 12.85 -12.99 13.66
CA GLU A 260 13.71 -11.90 14.06
C GLU A 260 13.13 -10.57 13.58
N TYR A 261 13.10 -9.57 14.45
CA TYR A 261 12.79 -8.21 14.04
C TYR A 261 14.01 -7.57 13.35
N ARG A 262 13.77 -6.90 12.22
CA ARG A 262 14.78 -6.27 11.37
C ARG A 262 14.81 -4.75 11.53
N GLY A 263 14.17 -4.23 12.57
CA GLY A 263 14.13 -2.82 12.91
C GLY A 263 12.81 -2.13 12.58
N ALA A 264 12.76 -0.87 12.96
CA ALA A 264 11.62 0.01 12.76
C ALA A 264 12.07 1.39 12.26
N SER A 265 11.16 2.10 11.57
CA SER A 265 11.42 3.46 11.14
C SER A 265 10.19 4.36 11.26
N ILE A 266 10.46 5.67 11.45
CA ILE A 266 9.49 6.75 11.26
C ILE A 266 10.09 7.71 10.26
N GLN A 267 9.36 7.96 9.18
CA GLN A 267 9.80 8.83 8.10
C GLN A 267 8.77 9.93 7.85
N HIS A 268 9.23 11.17 7.74
CA HIS A 268 8.42 12.28 7.25
C HIS A 268 8.85 12.66 5.85
N SER A 269 7.88 12.87 4.97
CA SER A 269 8.13 13.29 3.59
C SER A 269 7.06 14.26 3.09
N VAL A 270 7.40 15.00 2.06
CA VAL A 270 6.49 15.90 1.36
C VAL A 270 6.54 15.58 -0.13
N GLY A 271 5.41 15.66 -0.79
CA GLY A 271 5.29 15.37 -2.21
C GLY A 271 5.08 13.89 -2.53
N GLY A 272 5.33 13.53 -3.76
CA GLY A 272 5.23 12.18 -4.30
C GLY A 272 4.29 12.09 -5.51
N GLY A 273 4.42 11.01 -6.28
CA GLY A 273 3.64 10.77 -7.48
C GLY A 273 2.18 10.39 -7.20
N ASP A 274 1.33 10.58 -8.18
CA ASP A 274 -0.11 10.30 -8.14
C ASP A 274 -0.47 8.88 -8.62
N LEU A 275 0.52 8.01 -8.84
CA LEU A 275 0.39 6.64 -9.35
C LEU A 275 -0.18 6.55 -10.78
N SER A 276 -0.24 7.66 -11.54
CA SER A 276 -0.77 7.66 -12.92
C SER A 276 0.13 6.92 -13.93
N ASN A 277 1.34 6.61 -13.54
CA ASN A 277 2.33 5.86 -14.33
C ASN A 277 2.28 4.35 -14.13
N GLN A 278 1.26 3.84 -13.42
CA GLN A 278 1.08 2.39 -13.25
C GLN A 278 0.92 1.69 -14.60
N ARG A 279 1.40 0.44 -14.65
CA ARG A 279 1.29 -0.41 -15.83
C ARG A 279 0.88 -1.84 -15.48
N ILE A 280 0.13 -2.43 -16.37
CA ILE A 280 -0.17 -3.87 -16.33
C ILE A 280 1.09 -4.63 -16.73
N LEU A 281 1.38 -5.69 -15.98
CA LEU A 281 2.45 -6.65 -16.30
C LEU A 281 1.87 -7.86 -17.03
N SER A 282 2.56 -8.35 -18.03
CA SER A 282 2.13 -9.46 -18.90
C SER A 282 3.20 -10.53 -19.16
#